data_78b4b71b5035bb58acfd6848f7a58069
#
_entry.id   78b4b71b5035bb58acfd6848f7a58069
#
_cell.length_a   1.000
_cell.length_b   1.000
_cell.length_c   1.000
_cell.angle_alpha   90.00
_cell.angle_beta   90.00
_cell.angle_gamma   90.00
#
_symmetry.space_group_name_H-M   'P 1'
#
loop_
_entity.id
_entity.type
_entity.pdbx_description
1 polymer ?
#
loop_
_entity_poly.entity_id
_entity_poly.type
_entity_poly.pdbx_seq_one_letter_code
_entity_poly.pdbx_strand_id
1 'polypeptide(L)'
;MDHLCQPKPKRRWLVPGIAALSLLAAAGLARADDPPPLLKDNGLARTPPMGWNSWNKFACDVDEALIRKTADAMVSSGMREAGYQYVVIDDCWHGARDAHGDIQPDPKRFPSGMKALGDYIHARGLKFGIYSDAGLKTCGGRPGSWGHEYQDARQYAAWGVDYLKYDWCMAGSQDARSAYYIMSAALQASGRDIVLSICEWGTSKPWLWADKVGNLWRTTGDIYDTWEGVRDYSSGVMNIVDKQAELSPYARPGHWNDPDMLEVGNGGMTTEEYRSHFSLWAMLAAPLIAGNDIANMDAATRAILTNKAVIAVDQDPLGRQARRVSKQGDLEVWARPLEGGGRAVVLLNRGTVPAEIRVDWKQLDYPAGLKAKVRDLWAGKDLGAHAGRYQASAAAHGVVMLTVEP
;
A
#
# COMPACT_ATOMS: atom_id res chain seq x y z
N MET A 1 3.82 -43.95 88.23
CA MET A 1 3.61 -45.35 88.09
C MET A 1 3.55 -45.57 86.59
N ASP A 2 4.66 -45.79 86.00
CA ASP A 2 5.33 -47.02 85.57
C ASP A 2 4.50 -47.88 84.61
N HIS A 3 4.84 -47.99 83.40
CA HIS A 3 5.61 -49.07 82.88
C HIS A 3 5.98 -48.96 81.39
N LEU A 4 7.25 -49.20 81.17
CA LEU A 4 7.97 -49.41 79.91
C LEU A 4 7.38 -50.54 79.08
N CYS A 5 7.38 -50.41 77.76
CA CYS A 5 7.52 -51.53 76.85
C CYS A 5 8.15 -51.07 75.50
N GLN A 6 9.36 -51.52 75.21
CA GLN A 6 10.04 -51.32 73.93
C GLN A 6 9.56 -52.36 72.88
N PRO A 7 9.48 -52.00 71.59
CA PRO A 7 9.20 -52.96 70.52
C PRO A 7 10.48 -53.40 69.81
N LYS A 8 10.45 -54.68 69.38
CA LYS A 8 11.46 -55.44 68.62
C LYS A 8 11.60 -54.99 67.15
N PRO A 9 12.76 -55.18 66.49
CA PRO A 9 13.06 -54.78 65.16
C PRO A 9 12.33 -55.63 64.11
N LYS A 10 11.74 -54.98 63.08
CA LYS A 10 11.19 -55.60 61.87
C LYS A 10 12.17 -55.61 60.70
N ARG A 11 12.25 -56.74 60.06
CA ARG A 11 13.09 -57.13 58.93
C ARG A 11 12.83 -56.21 57.73
N ARG A 12 13.93 -55.75 57.07
CA ARG A 12 13.95 -55.14 55.76
C ARG A 12 13.65 -56.11 54.65
N TRP A 13 12.63 -55.83 53.84
CA TRP A 13 12.45 -56.43 52.52
C TRP A 13 12.93 -55.38 51.49
N LEU A 14 13.88 -55.81 50.66
CA LEU A 14 14.33 -55.03 49.48
C LEU A 14 13.34 -55.30 48.36
N VAL A 15 12.72 -54.28 47.84
CA VAL A 15 11.94 -54.29 46.61
C VAL A 15 12.74 -53.47 45.55
N PRO A 16 13.02 -53.99 44.31
CA PRO A 16 13.77 -53.28 43.34
C PRO A 16 12.92 -52.13 42.78
N GLY A 17 13.47 -50.91 42.83
CA GLY A 17 12.83 -49.72 42.30
C GLY A 17 12.85 -49.69 40.77
N ILE A 18 11.67 -49.58 40.20
CA ILE A 18 11.48 -49.17 38.80
C ILE A 18 11.59 -47.65 38.77
N ALA A 19 12.68 -47.16 38.18
CA ALA A 19 12.84 -45.73 37.89
C ALA A 19 11.93 -45.38 36.71
N ALA A 20 10.76 -44.80 37.00
CA ALA A 20 9.96 -44.13 35.99
C ALA A 20 10.58 -42.77 35.65
N LEU A 21 11.23 -42.65 34.50
CA LEU A 21 11.63 -41.35 33.93
C LEU A 21 10.35 -40.62 33.54
N SER A 22 9.92 -39.65 34.36
CA SER A 22 8.90 -38.68 34.02
C SER A 22 9.54 -37.64 33.12
N LEU A 23 9.38 -37.74 31.78
CA LEU A 23 9.59 -36.66 30.85
C LEU A 23 8.50 -35.61 31.13
N LEU A 24 8.80 -34.60 31.94
CA LEU A 24 8.06 -33.37 32.00
C LEU A 24 8.33 -32.60 30.70
N ALA A 25 7.40 -32.71 29.75
CA ALA A 25 7.31 -31.78 28.65
C ALA A 25 7.03 -30.41 29.27
N ALA A 26 8.06 -29.58 29.39
CA ALA A 26 7.89 -28.15 29.70
C ALA A 26 7.20 -27.49 28.48
N ALA A 27 5.87 -27.52 28.47
CA ALA A 27 5.10 -26.58 27.68
C ALA A 27 5.40 -25.19 28.26
N GLY A 28 6.28 -24.45 27.60
CA GLY A 28 6.54 -23.07 27.95
C GLY A 28 5.23 -22.29 27.85
N LEU A 29 4.64 -21.97 28.98
CA LEU A 29 3.57 -20.99 29.06
C LEU A 29 4.19 -19.64 28.62
N ALA A 30 3.83 -19.16 27.43
CA ALA A 30 4.17 -17.79 27.00
C ALA A 30 3.69 -16.83 28.12
N ARG A 31 4.60 -16.01 28.61
CA ARG A 31 4.27 -14.97 29.59
C ARG A 31 3.44 -13.92 28.88
N ALA A 32 2.47 -13.34 29.59
CA ALA A 32 1.61 -12.26 29.08
C ALA A 32 2.38 -11.01 28.61
N ASP A 33 3.66 -10.89 29.02
CA ASP A 33 4.56 -9.78 28.68
C ASP A 33 5.53 -10.10 27.51
N ASP A 34 5.49 -11.31 26.95
CA ASP A 34 6.29 -11.61 25.77
C ASP A 34 5.73 -10.83 24.56
N PRO A 35 6.58 -10.09 23.81
CA PRO A 35 6.11 -9.43 22.60
C PRO A 35 5.52 -10.49 21.65
N PRO A 36 4.45 -10.17 20.92
CA PRO A 36 3.88 -11.11 19.97
C PRO A 36 4.96 -11.56 18.98
N PRO A 37 4.93 -12.83 18.53
CA PRO A 37 5.92 -13.34 17.60
C PRO A 37 5.96 -12.44 16.36
N LEU A 38 7.16 -12.12 15.89
CA LEU A 38 7.32 -11.32 14.66
C LEU A 38 6.64 -12.06 13.51
N LEU A 39 5.78 -11.36 12.78
CA LEU A 39 5.23 -11.86 11.52
C LEU A 39 6.37 -12.06 10.53
N LYS A 40 6.30 -13.14 9.76
CA LYS A 40 7.27 -13.40 8.71
C LYS A 40 7.11 -12.38 7.59
N ASP A 41 8.20 -11.78 7.11
CA ASP A 41 8.20 -11.02 5.87
C ASP A 41 7.63 -11.92 4.76
N ASN A 42 6.54 -11.48 4.14
CA ASN A 42 5.86 -12.23 3.09
C ASN A 42 6.55 -12.12 1.71
N GLY A 43 7.59 -11.30 1.60
CA GLY A 43 8.34 -11.09 0.35
C GLY A 43 7.57 -10.36 -0.75
N LEU A 44 6.35 -9.89 -0.48
CA LEU A 44 5.47 -9.22 -1.45
C LEU A 44 5.78 -7.73 -1.58
N ALA A 45 5.18 -7.09 -2.59
CA ALA A 45 5.28 -5.66 -2.85
C ALA A 45 6.73 -5.14 -2.83
N ARG A 46 7.66 -5.86 -3.45
CA ARG A 46 9.09 -5.47 -3.49
C ARG A 46 9.32 -4.14 -4.20
N THR A 47 8.42 -3.77 -5.10
CA THR A 47 8.21 -2.42 -5.63
C THR A 47 6.81 -1.96 -5.25
N PRO A 48 6.48 -0.65 -5.31
CA PRO A 48 5.14 -0.18 -4.99
C PRO A 48 4.07 -0.89 -5.83
N PRO A 49 2.97 -1.38 -5.23
CA PRO A 49 1.90 -2.01 -5.99
C PRO A 49 1.30 -1.08 -7.03
N MET A 50 1.04 -1.61 -8.23
CA MET A 50 0.36 -0.90 -9.31
C MET A 50 -0.94 -1.62 -9.65
N GLY A 51 -2.04 -0.87 -9.78
CA GLY A 51 -3.34 -1.46 -10.05
C GLY A 51 -4.46 -0.44 -10.25
N TRP A 52 -5.66 -0.91 -10.06
CA TRP A 52 -6.88 -0.11 -10.08
C TRP A 52 -7.77 -0.50 -8.90
N ASN A 53 -8.51 0.49 -8.37
CA ASN A 53 -9.48 0.30 -7.31
C ASN A 53 -10.78 1.03 -7.65
N SER A 54 -11.91 0.43 -7.33
CA SER A 54 -13.23 0.90 -7.77
C SER A 54 -13.74 2.16 -7.06
N TRP A 55 -13.17 2.55 -5.90
CA TRP A 55 -13.81 3.50 -4.99
C TRP A 55 -14.00 4.90 -5.55
N ASN A 56 -12.92 5.57 -5.99
CA ASN A 56 -12.96 7.00 -6.29
C ASN A 56 -13.94 7.36 -7.42
N LYS A 57 -14.09 6.49 -8.42
CA LYS A 57 -15.03 6.71 -9.52
C LYS A 57 -16.42 6.15 -9.28
N PHE A 58 -16.50 4.98 -8.66
CA PHE A 58 -17.74 4.21 -8.64
C PHE A 58 -18.36 4.08 -7.24
N ALA A 59 -17.62 4.35 -6.18
CA ALA A 59 -18.08 4.18 -4.79
C ALA A 59 -18.80 2.81 -4.62
N CYS A 60 -20.03 2.81 -4.13
CA CYS A 60 -20.85 1.60 -4.00
C CYS A 60 -21.58 1.16 -5.29
N ASP A 61 -21.41 1.86 -6.41
CA ASP A 61 -21.96 1.44 -7.71
C ASP A 61 -20.99 0.49 -8.41
N VAL A 62 -20.83 -0.68 -7.81
CA VAL A 62 -19.89 -1.72 -8.23
C VAL A 62 -20.59 -3.07 -8.35
N ASP A 63 -20.35 -3.76 -9.46
CA ASP A 63 -20.85 -5.10 -9.74
C ASP A 63 -19.84 -5.94 -10.53
N GLU A 64 -20.15 -7.21 -10.72
CA GLU A 64 -19.32 -8.16 -11.45
C GLU A 64 -19.06 -7.72 -12.90
N ALA A 65 -20.03 -7.14 -13.57
CA ALA A 65 -19.93 -6.70 -14.97
C ALA A 65 -18.93 -5.55 -15.09
N LEU A 66 -18.98 -4.57 -14.19
CA LEU A 66 -18.02 -3.47 -14.10
C LEU A 66 -16.59 -4.00 -13.89
N ILE A 67 -16.41 -4.91 -12.94
CA ILE A 67 -15.08 -5.45 -12.63
C ILE A 67 -14.49 -6.23 -13.80
N ARG A 68 -15.30 -7.07 -14.47
CA ARG A 68 -14.87 -7.78 -15.69
C ARG A 68 -14.48 -6.82 -16.81
N LYS A 69 -15.32 -5.80 -17.06
CA LYS A 69 -15.06 -4.76 -18.05
C LYS A 69 -13.75 -4.01 -17.76
N THR A 70 -13.51 -3.68 -16.49
CA THR A 70 -12.29 -2.99 -16.06
C THR A 70 -11.05 -3.87 -16.23
N ALA A 71 -11.12 -5.15 -15.86
CA ALA A 71 -10.01 -6.09 -16.07
C ALA A 71 -9.67 -6.24 -17.57
N ASP A 72 -10.68 -6.31 -18.44
CA ASP A 72 -10.48 -6.31 -19.90
C ASP A 72 -9.84 -5.01 -20.40
N ALA A 73 -10.30 -3.87 -19.86
CA ALA A 73 -9.77 -2.56 -20.20
C ALA A 73 -8.31 -2.37 -19.74
N MET A 74 -7.92 -2.89 -18.59
CA MET A 74 -6.52 -2.86 -18.14
C MET A 74 -5.59 -3.58 -19.14
N VAL A 75 -6.06 -4.67 -19.73
CA VAL A 75 -5.32 -5.38 -20.78
C VAL A 75 -5.31 -4.59 -22.09
N SER A 76 -6.49 -4.21 -22.59
CA SER A 76 -6.63 -3.59 -23.92
C SER A 76 -6.06 -2.17 -24.01
N SER A 77 -5.98 -1.44 -22.90
CA SER A 77 -5.39 -0.09 -22.85
C SER A 77 -3.86 -0.08 -22.80
N GLY A 78 -3.22 -1.23 -22.53
CA GLY A 78 -1.77 -1.33 -22.31
C GLY A 78 -1.34 -1.06 -20.86
N MET A 79 -2.25 -0.88 -19.93
CA MET A 79 -1.91 -0.67 -18.51
C MET A 79 -1.22 -1.90 -17.91
N ARG A 80 -1.68 -3.13 -18.21
CA ARG A 80 -1.02 -4.35 -17.77
C ARG A 80 0.44 -4.40 -18.25
N GLU A 81 0.71 -4.09 -19.52
CA GLU A 81 2.06 -4.05 -20.11
C GLU A 81 2.91 -2.89 -19.54
N ALA A 82 2.26 -1.87 -18.99
CA ALA A 82 2.94 -0.78 -18.26
C ALA A 82 3.27 -1.15 -16.80
N GLY A 83 2.76 -2.28 -16.28
CA GLY A 83 3.08 -2.78 -14.93
C GLY A 83 1.90 -2.84 -13.96
N TYR A 84 0.70 -2.39 -14.34
CA TYR A 84 -0.48 -2.48 -13.50
C TYR A 84 -0.96 -3.93 -13.40
N GLN A 85 -1.06 -4.44 -12.17
CA GLN A 85 -1.34 -5.85 -11.93
C GLN A 85 -2.63 -6.09 -11.16
N TYR A 86 -2.99 -5.20 -10.22
CA TYR A 86 -4.07 -5.44 -9.28
C TYR A 86 -5.40 -4.85 -9.79
N VAL A 87 -6.48 -5.65 -9.72
CA VAL A 87 -7.88 -5.21 -9.85
C VAL A 87 -8.50 -5.34 -8.49
N VAL A 88 -8.71 -4.22 -7.80
CA VAL A 88 -9.21 -4.19 -6.42
C VAL A 88 -10.66 -3.76 -6.40
N ILE A 89 -11.53 -4.62 -5.88
CA ILE A 89 -12.91 -4.25 -5.56
C ILE A 89 -12.91 -3.62 -4.18
N ASP A 90 -13.26 -2.36 -4.09
CA ASP A 90 -13.37 -1.63 -2.83
C ASP A 90 -14.65 -1.99 -2.07
N ASP A 91 -15.10 -1.18 -1.12
CA ASP A 91 -16.28 -1.43 -0.28
C ASP A 91 -17.56 -1.73 -1.10
N CYS A 92 -18.57 -2.24 -0.44
CA CYS A 92 -19.89 -2.54 -0.97
C CYS A 92 -20.03 -3.82 -1.84
N TRP A 93 -18.99 -4.66 -1.95
CA TRP A 93 -19.15 -5.99 -2.56
C TRP A 93 -19.84 -7.00 -1.64
N HIS A 94 -19.80 -6.76 -0.34
CA HIS A 94 -20.25 -7.68 0.71
C HIS A 94 -21.74 -7.90 0.68
N GLY A 95 -22.16 -9.16 0.79
CA GLY A 95 -23.46 -9.60 1.21
C GLY A 95 -23.54 -9.82 2.72
N ALA A 96 -24.45 -10.69 3.16
CA ALA A 96 -24.51 -11.12 4.56
C ALA A 96 -23.52 -12.27 4.82
N ARG A 97 -23.18 -12.49 6.08
CA ARG A 97 -22.55 -13.73 6.50
C ARG A 97 -23.56 -14.88 6.47
N ASP A 98 -23.13 -16.07 6.07
CA ASP A 98 -23.97 -17.25 6.07
C ASP A 98 -24.17 -17.85 7.48
N ALA A 99 -24.84 -18.99 7.55
CA ALA A 99 -25.12 -19.67 8.83
C ALA A 99 -23.85 -20.16 9.58
N HIS A 100 -22.70 -20.24 8.90
CA HIS A 100 -21.40 -20.61 9.47
C HIS A 100 -20.59 -19.35 9.83
N GLY A 101 -21.09 -18.17 9.52
CA GLY A 101 -20.40 -16.89 9.73
C GLY A 101 -19.47 -16.50 8.56
N ASP A 102 -19.42 -17.29 7.48
CA ASP A 102 -18.59 -17.00 6.33
C ASP A 102 -19.15 -15.83 5.54
N ILE A 103 -18.31 -14.82 5.24
CA ILE A 103 -18.72 -13.67 4.46
C ILE A 103 -19.05 -14.07 3.02
N GLN A 104 -20.19 -13.60 2.52
CA GLN A 104 -20.63 -13.88 1.17
C GLN A 104 -20.62 -12.59 0.32
N PRO A 105 -20.40 -12.67 -0.99
CA PRO A 105 -20.65 -11.54 -1.88
C PRO A 105 -22.14 -11.23 -1.98
N ASP A 106 -22.47 -9.98 -2.33
CA ASP A 106 -23.85 -9.61 -2.65
C ASP A 106 -24.30 -10.43 -3.89
N PRO A 107 -25.32 -11.30 -3.76
CA PRO A 107 -25.69 -12.22 -4.83
C PRO A 107 -26.31 -11.54 -6.06
N LYS A 108 -26.79 -10.29 -5.93
CA LYS A 108 -27.32 -9.51 -7.05
C LYS A 108 -26.22 -8.85 -7.84
N ARG A 109 -25.19 -8.35 -7.15
CA ARG A 109 -24.05 -7.64 -7.76
C ARG A 109 -22.98 -8.59 -8.27
N PHE A 110 -22.75 -9.71 -7.55
CA PHE A 110 -21.71 -10.70 -7.87
C PHE A 110 -22.31 -12.11 -7.97
N PRO A 111 -23.19 -12.34 -8.96
CA PRO A 111 -23.96 -13.58 -9.05
C PRO A 111 -23.11 -14.84 -9.28
N SER A 112 -21.91 -14.71 -9.90
CA SER A 112 -20.99 -15.84 -10.10
C SER A 112 -20.11 -16.13 -8.89
N GLY A 113 -20.12 -15.25 -7.89
CA GLY A 113 -19.28 -15.31 -6.69
C GLY A 113 -17.83 -14.86 -6.90
N MET A 114 -17.13 -14.59 -5.78
CA MET A 114 -15.79 -14.00 -5.80
C MET A 114 -14.74 -14.93 -6.39
N LYS A 115 -14.87 -16.26 -6.19
CA LYS A 115 -13.92 -17.23 -6.76
C LYS A 115 -13.93 -17.19 -8.30
N ALA A 116 -15.12 -17.22 -8.92
CA ALA A 116 -15.24 -17.17 -10.37
C ALA A 116 -14.74 -15.83 -10.95
N LEU A 117 -14.95 -14.73 -10.22
CA LEU A 117 -14.46 -13.41 -10.61
C LEU A 117 -12.93 -13.33 -10.48
N GLY A 118 -12.36 -13.85 -9.40
CA GLY A 118 -10.91 -13.96 -9.21
C GLY A 118 -10.25 -14.78 -10.32
N ASP A 119 -10.82 -15.94 -10.67
CA ASP A 119 -10.32 -16.78 -11.79
C ASP A 119 -10.37 -16.03 -13.12
N TYR A 120 -11.42 -15.23 -13.35
CA TYR A 120 -11.53 -14.40 -14.56
C TYR A 120 -10.43 -13.34 -14.64
N ILE A 121 -10.09 -12.70 -13.53
CA ILE A 121 -9.01 -11.70 -13.43
C ILE A 121 -7.66 -12.38 -13.62
N HIS A 122 -7.41 -13.51 -12.97
CA HIS A 122 -6.17 -14.28 -13.11
C HIS A 122 -5.94 -14.78 -14.54
N ALA A 123 -7.00 -15.21 -15.24
CA ALA A 123 -6.91 -15.64 -16.64
C ALA A 123 -6.42 -14.54 -17.60
N ARG A 124 -6.42 -13.26 -17.14
CA ARG A 124 -5.90 -12.09 -17.86
C ARG A 124 -4.47 -11.72 -17.47
N GLY A 125 -3.84 -12.53 -16.62
CA GLY A 125 -2.52 -12.24 -16.07
C GLY A 125 -2.54 -11.07 -15.08
N LEU A 126 -3.71 -10.78 -14.48
CA LEU A 126 -3.91 -9.78 -13.45
C LEU A 126 -4.09 -10.44 -12.08
N LYS A 127 -4.03 -9.67 -11.02
CA LYS A 127 -4.17 -10.09 -9.63
C LYS A 127 -5.48 -9.56 -9.05
N PHE A 128 -6.14 -10.37 -8.24
CA PHE A 128 -7.42 -10.06 -7.64
C PHE A 128 -7.25 -9.45 -6.25
N GLY A 129 -7.82 -8.25 -6.04
CA GLY A 129 -7.86 -7.55 -4.76
C GLY A 129 -9.29 -7.32 -4.27
N ILE A 130 -9.44 -7.28 -2.96
CA ILE A 130 -10.70 -6.94 -2.30
C ILE A 130 -10.47 -5.98 -1.14
N TYR A 131 -11.58 -5.51 -0.58
CA TYR A 131 -11.64 -4.63 0.58
C TYR A 131 -12.32 -5.35 1.76
N SER A 132 -11.90 -5.05 2.97
CA SER A 132 -12.63 -5.29 4.20
C SER A 132 -12.28 -4.21 5.24
N ASP A 133 -12.74 -4.39 6.48
CA ASP A 133 -12.60 -3.41 7.54
C ASP A 133 -12.28 -4.10 8.88
N ALA A 134 -11.43 -3.48 9.68
CA ALA A 134 -11.08 -3.96 11.01
C ALA A 134 -12.20 -3.78 12.05
N GLY A 135 -13.24 -3.02 11.71
CA GLY A 135 -14.39 -2.78 12.56
C GLY A 135 -15.50 -3.82 12.40
N LEU A 136 -16.59 -3.60 13.14
CA LEU A 136 -17.81 -4.42 13.03
C LEU A 136 -18.49 -4.25 11.67
N LYS A 137 -18.34 -3.07 11.07
CA LYS A 137 -18.88 -2.73 9.76
C LYS A 137 -17.86 -1.93 8.97
N THR A 138 -17.94 -2.07 7.65
CA THR A 138 -17.20 -1.24 6.71
C THR A 138 -17.70 0.21 6.72
N CYS A 139 -16.98 1.12 6.07
CA CYS A 139 -17.37 2.51 5.91
C CYS A 139 -18.73 2.65 5.19
N GLY A 140 -19.01 1.77 4.23
CA GLY A 140 -20.32 1.65 3.55
C GLY A 140 -21.37 0.86 4.33
N GLY A 141 -21.11 0.50 5.60
CA GLY A 141 -22.08 -0.15 6.50
C GLY A 141 -22.24 -1.66 6.27
N ARG A 142 -21.36 -2.30 5.49
CA ARG A 142 -21.35 -3.74 5.24
C ARG A 142 -20.71 -4.50 6.40
N PRO A 143 -20.81 -5.85 6.49
CA PRO A 143 -20.12 -6.60 7.53
C PRO A 143 -18.59 -6.41 7.47
N GLY A 144 -17.98 -5.97 8.56
CA GLY A 144 -16.54 -5.95 8.74
C GLY A 144 -15.98 -7.27 9.24
N SER A 145 -14.67 -7.34 9.46
CA SER A 145 -13.96 -8.58 9.84
C SER A 145 -13.71 -8.71 11.34
N TRP A 146 -14.06 -7.73 12.17
CA TRP A 146 -13.82 -7.80 13.61
C TRP A 146 -14.43 -9.06 14.25
N GLY A 147 -13.55 -9.91 14.80
CA GLY A 147 -13.92 -11.21 15.39
C GLY A 147 -14.05 -12.35 14.36
N HIS A 148 -13.82 -12.07 13.08
CA HIS A 148 -13.86 -13.04 11.98
C HIS A 148 -12.57 -13.08 11.15
N GLU A 149 -11.49 -12.45 11.59
CA GLU A 149 -10.28 -12.22 10.79
C GLU A 149 -9.71 -13.51 10.21
N TYR A 150 -9.58 -14.56 11.02
CA TYR A 150 -9.08 -15.87 10.56
C TYR A 150 -10.07 -16.59 9.63
N GLN A 151 -11.35 -16.42 9.85
CA GLN A 151 -12.40 -16.99 9.00
C GLN A 151 -12.41 -16.30 7.64
N ASP A 152 -12.40 -14.98 7.63
CA ASP A 152 -12.38 -14.17 6.43
C ASP A 152 -11.09 -14.38 5.62
N ALA A 153 -9.92 -14.41 6.28
CA ALA A 153 -8.65 -14.68 5.62
C ALA A 153 -8.63 -16.04 4.89
N ARG A 154 -9.19 -17.10 5.49
CA ARG A 154 -9.36 -18.40 4.81
C ARG A 154 -10.28 -18.29 3.59
N GLN A 155 -11.38 -17.57 3.73
CA GLN A 155 -12.32 -17.34 2.64
C GLN A 155 -11.67 -16.56 1.49
N TYR A 156 -10.91 -15.50 1.80
CA TYR A 156 -10.16 -14.73 0.81
C TYR A 156 -9.13 -15.58 0.08
N ALA A 157 -8.40 -16.41 0.81
CA ALA A 157 -7.46 -17.37 0.21
C ALA A 157 -8.16 -18.37 -0.72
N ALA A 158 -9.34 -18.90 -0.32
CA ALA A 158 -10.13 -19.81 -1.14
C ALA A 158 -10.66 -19.15 -2.43
N TRP A 159 -10.95 -17.86 -2.40
CA TRP A 159 -11.33 -17.07 -3.59
C TRP A 159 -10.15 -16.69 -4.49
N GLY A 160 -8.92 -16.90 -4.02
CA GLY A 160 -7.72 -16.54 -4.77
C GLY A 160 -7.36 -15.05 -4.68
N VAL A 161 -7.70 -14.39 -3.58
CA VAL A 161 -7.34 -12.98 -3.35
C VAL A 161 -5.82 -12.82 -3.25
N ASP A 162 -5.28 -11.77 -3.87
CA ASP A 162 -3.85 -11.41 -3.88
C ASP A 162 -3.55 -10.10 -3.13
N TYR A 163 -4.59 -9.30 -2.84
CA TYR A 163 -4.47 -7.99 -2.21
C TYR A 163 -5.69 -7.71 -1.35
N LEU A 164 -5.48 -7.29 -0.10
CA LEU A 164 -6.54 -6.87 0.82
C LEU A 164 -6.30 -5.41 1.23
N LYS A 165 -7.20 -4.49 0.85
CA LYS A 165 -7.34 -3.19 1.50
C LYS A 165 -8.15 -3.38 2.77
N TYR A 166 -7.58 -3.01 3.91
CA TYR A 166 -8.17 -3.25 5.22
C TYR A 166 -8.36 -1.93 5.95
N ASP A 167 -9.60 -1.50 6.09
CA ASP A 167 -9.99 -0.17 6.56
C ASP A 167 -10.21 -0.12 8.08
N TRP A 168 -10.65 1.03 8.60
CA TRP A 168 -10.68 1.34 10.02
C TRP A 168 -12.02 1.92 10.50
N CYS A 169 -13.10 1.85 9.72
CA CYS A 169 -14.43 2.31 10.10
C CYS A 169 -15.03 1.43 11.19
N MET A 170 -15.85 2.00 12.06
CA MET A 170 -16.56 1.28 13.14
C MET A 170 -15.64 0.37 13.99
N ALA A 171 -14.36 0.73 14.12
CA ALA A 171 -13.36 -0.01 14.88
C ALA A 171 -13.53 0.11 16.41
N GLY A 172 -14.39 1.02 16.89
CA GLY A 172 -14.69 1.20 18.31
C GLY A 172 -13.46 1.62 19.10
N SER A 173 -13.16 0.89 20.18
CA SER A 173 -12.02 1.14 21.07
C SER A 173 -10.82 0.25 20.78
N GLN A 174 -10.74 -0.40 19.61
CA GLN A 174 -9.61 -1.25 19.25
C GLN A 174 -8.32 -0.43 19.18
N ASP A 175 -7.21 -1.07 19.50
CA ASP A 175 -5.87 -0.58 19.17
C ASP A 175 -5.55 -0.95 17.71
N ALA A 176 -5.25 0.05 16.89
CA ALA A 176 -5.03 -0.16 15.46
C ALA A 176 -3.91 -1.18 15.18
N ARG A 177 -2.78 -1.06 15.86
CA ARG A 177 -1.64 -1.97 15.68
C ARG A 177 -2.03 -3.41 15.97
N SER A 178 -2.79 -3.64 17.05
CA SER A 178 -3.26 -4.99 17.43
C SER A 178 -4.25 -5.55 16.42
N ALA A 179 -5.22 -4.77 15.95
CA ALA A 179 -6.22 -5.20 14.99
C ALA A 179 -5.60 -5.58 13.64
N TYR A 180 -4.72 -4.73 13.11
CA TYR A 180 -4.01 -5.03 11.86
C TYR A 180 -3.03 -6.21 12.00
N TYR A 181 -2.39 -6.38 13.17
CA TYR A 181 -1.57 -7.55 13.46
C TYR A 181 -2.38 -8.84 13.40
N ILE A 182 -3.59 -8.87 13.98
CA ILE A 182 -4.48 -10.04 13.96
C ILE A 182 -4.83 -10.42 12.52
N MET A 183 -5.24 -9.45 11.68
CA MET A 183 -5.53 -9.73 10.27
C MET A 183 -4.28 -10.20 9.52
N SER A 184 -3.13 -9.59 9.73
CA SER A 184 -1.87 -10.04 9.12
C SER A 184 -1.51 -11.48 9.48
N ALA A 185 -1.65 -11.84 10.76
CA ALA A 185 -1.45 -13.22 11.23
C ALA A 185 -2.47 -14.20 10.60
N ALA A 186 -3.72 -13.77 10.46
CA ALA A 186 -4.78 -14.54 9.82
C ALA A 186 -4.49 -14.80 8.33
N LEU A 187 -4.01 -13.77 7.62
CA LEU A 187 -3.60 -13.90 6.22
C LEU A 187 -2.42 -14.87 6.07
N GLN A 188 -1.40 -14.78 6.91
CA GLN A 188 -0.29 -15.74 6.90
C GLN A 188 -0.76 -17.17 7.18
N ALA A 189 -1.67 -17.36 8.16
CA ALA A 189 -2.22 -18.66 8.51
C ALA A 189 -3.12 -19.24 7.40
N SER A 190 -3.63 -18.43 6.50
CA SER A 190 -4.43 -18.89 5.35
C SER A 190 -3.62 -19.68 4.31
N GLY A 191 -2.29 -19.54 4.33
CA GLY A 191 -1.37 -20.21 3.42
C GLY A 191 -1.30 -19.60 2.01
N ARG A 192 -1.97 -18.45 1.77
CA ARG A 192 -1.88 -17.68 0.53
C ARG A 192 -1.14 -16.39 0.74
N ASP A 193 -0.28 -16.04 -0.23
CA ASP A 193 0.45 -14.78 -0.25
C ASP A 193 -0.51 -13.64 -0.66
N ILE A 194 -0.90 -12.81 0.31
CA ILE A 194 -1.82 -11.67 0.14
C ILE A 194 -1.12 -10.39 0.59
N VAL A 195 -1.07 -9.38 -0.29
CA VAL A 195 -0.60 -8.04 0.06
C VAL A 195 -1.60 -7.41 1.03
N LEU A 196 -1.13 -6.96 2.19
CA LEU A 196 -1.96 -6.23 3.16
C LEU A 196 -1.72 -4.73 3.03
N SER A 197 -2.78 -4.01 2.65
CA SER A 197 -2.85 -2.54 2.59
C SER A 197 -3.62 -2.02 3.80
N ILE A 198 -2.92 -1.33 4.69
CA ILE A 198 -3.43 -0.79 5.95
C ILE A 198 -4.06 0.59 5.69
N CYS A 199 -5.33 0.77 6.04
CA CYS A 199 -6.09 1.99 5.74
C CYS A 199 -6.70 2.60 7.01
N GLU A 200 -5.86 3.09 7.95
CA GLU A 200 -6.30 3.81 9.15
C GLU A 200 -6.00 5.33 9.06
N TRP A 201 -5.84 5.82 7.83
CA TRP A 201 -5.76 7.24 7.47
C TRP A 201 -4.61 8.01 8.11
N GLY A 202 -3.56 7.33 8.62
CA GLY A 202 -2.41 7.94 9.28
C GLY A 202 -2.67 8.36 10.73
N THR A 203 -3.83 8.01 11.32
CA THR A 203 -4.25 8.47 12.64
C THR A 203 -3.36 7.97 13.77
N SER A 204 -2.88 6.73 13.69
CA SER A 204 -1.97 6.14 14.67
C SER A 204 -0.49 6.19 14.24
N LYS A 205 -0.17 6.97 13.19
CA LYS A 205 1.17 7.05 12.58
C LYS A 205 1.70 5.68 12.16
N PRO A 206 1.02 4.98 11.24
CA PRO A 206 1.33 3.60 10.87
C PRO A 206 2.75 3.43 10.34
N TRP A 207 3.37 4.46 9.78
CA TRP A 207 4.79 4.43 9.36
C TRP A 207 5.76 4.10 10.49
N LEU A 208 5.36 4.19 11.77
CA LEU A 208 6.20 3.84 12.92
C LEU A 208 6.12 2.36 13.31
N TRP A 209 5.11 1.61 12.83
CA TRP A 209 4.89 0.24 13.28
C TRP A 209 4.42 -0.74 12.18
N ALA A 210 3.82 -0.24 11.10
CA ALA A 210 3.15 -1.08 10.11
C ALA A 210 4.13 -1.87 9.22
N ASP A 211 5.40 -1.52 9.19
CA ASP A 211 6.46 -2.25 8.47
C ASP A 211 6.67 -3.70 8.97
N LYS A 212 6.12 -4.02 10.14
CA LYS A 212 6.11 -5.38 10.73
C LYS A 212 4.77 -6.08 10.60
N VAL A 213 3.79 -5.43 9.97
CA VAL A 213 2.41 -5.88 9.93
C VAL A 213 1.90 -6.04 8.50
N GLY A 214 2.15 -5.05 7.64
CA GLY A 214 1.65 -5.02 6.28
C GLY A 214 2.67 -4.51 5.26
N ASN A 215 2.24 -4.42 4.01
CA ASN A 215 3.11 -4.06 2.88
C ASN A 215 3.02 -2.57 2.51
N LEU A 216 1.92 -1.92 2.79
CA LEU A 216 1.72 -0.49 2.59
C LEU A 216 0.71 0.03 3.60
N TRP A 217 0.74 1.33 3.84
CA TRP A 217 -0.13 1.99 4.84
C TRP A 217 -0.49 3.41 4.44
N ARG A 218 -1.77 3.73 4.54
CA ARG A 218 -2.30 5.07 4.33
C ARG A 218 -1.68 6.05 5.31
N THR A 219 -1.24 7.18 4.81
CA THR A 219 -0.58 8.22 5.59
C THR A 219 -1.46 9.43 5.86
N THR A 220 -2.61 9.50 5.18
CA THR A 220 -3.56 10.61 5.22
C THR A 220 -5.00 10.10 5.15
N GLY A 221 -5.97 10.98 5.44
CA GLY A 221 -7.36 10.80 5.01
C GLY A 221 -7.46 10.66 3.49
N ASP A 222 -8.68 10.52 2.98
CA ASP A 222 -8.88 10.21 1.57
C ASP A 222 -8.48 11.36 0.65
N ILE A 223 -8.01 10.99 -0.55
CA ILE A 223 -7.82 11.94 -1.64
C ILE A 223 -9.16 12.25 -2.31
N TYR A 224 -9.32 13.44 -2.82
CA TYR A 224 -10.37 13.74 -3.78
C TYR A 224 -9.82 14.54 -4.96
N ASP A 225 -10.52 14.50 -6.09
CA ASP A 225 -10.06 15.00 -7.39
C ASP A 225 -9.98 16.54 -7.43
N THR A 226 -8.96 17.09 -6.77
CA THR A 226 -8.63 18.53 -6.78
C THR A 226 -7.14 18.74 -6.54
N TRP A 227 -6.64 19.85 -7.10
CA TRP A 227 -5.25 20.24 -6.91
C TRP A 227 -4.91 20.54 -5.44
N GLU A 228 -5.68 21.40 -4.81
CA GLU A 228 -5.51 21.81 -3.41
C GLU A 228 -6.85 22.05 -2.75
N GLY A 229 -6.96 21.80 -1.46
CA GLY A 229 -8.15 21.97 -0.65
C GLY A 229 -8.36 20.82 0.35
N VAL A 230 -9.21 21.08 1.32
CA VAL A 230 -9.62 20.09 2.32
C VAL A 230 -11.14 20.14 2.41
N ARG A 231 -11.77 18.97 2.33
CA ARG A 231 -13.21 18.80 2.48
C ARG A 231 -13.48 17.61 3.40
N ASP A 232 -14.12 17.85 4.53
CA ASP A 232 -14.37 16.85 5.57
C ASP A 232 -13.05 16.15 5.99
N TYR A 233 -12.93 14.86 5.74
CA TYR A 233 -11.73 14.06 5.98
C TYR A 233 -10.85 13.90 4.74
N SER A 234 -11.23 14.47 3.61
CA SER A 234 -10.53 14.32 2.31
C SER A 234 -9.65 15.53 2.00
N SER A 235 -8.59 15.30 1.27
CA SER A 235 -7.59 16.32 0.91
C SER A 235 -7.25 16.28 -0.58
N GLY A 236 -6.93 17.45 -1.15
CA GLY A 236 -6.38 17.57 -2.50
C GLY A 236 -4.91 17.12 -2.58
N VAL A 237 -4.43 16.99 -3.82
CA VAL A 237 -3.09 16.46 -4.14
C VAL A 237 -1.99 17.19 -3.37
N MET A 238 -1.96 18.52 -3.38
CA MET A 238 -0.89 19.30 -2.72
C MET A 238 -0.92 19.20 -1.19
N ASN A 239 -2.10 19.10 -0.60
CA ASN A 239 -2.23 18.89 0.84
C ASN A 239 -1.66 17.54 1.29
N ILE A 240 -1.84 16.51 0.45
CA ILE A 240 -1.30 15.16 0.69
C ILE A 240 0.22 15.17 0.50
N VAL A 241 0.73 15.77 -0.58
CA VAL A 241 2.16 15.87 -0.87
C VAL A 241 2.93 16.55 0.27
N ASP A 242 2.37 17.60 0.86
CA ASP A 242 3.01 18.28 2.00
C ASP A 242 3.15 17.35 3.22
N LYS A 243 2.17 16.47 3.46
CA LYS A 243 2.25 15.48 4.55
C LYS A 243 3.27 14.38 4.27
N GLN A 244 3.57 14.07 2.99
CA GLN A 244 4.56 13.07 2.61
C GLN A 244 6.01 13.55 2.77
N ALA A 245 6.25 14.85 2.84
CA ALA A 245 7.59 15.44 2.79
C ALA A 245 8.56 14.88 3.85
N GLU A 246 8.04 14.53 5.03
CA GLU A 246 8.83 14.02 6.17
C GLU A 246 8.82 12.48 6.28
N LEU A 247 8.10 11.77 5.39
CA LEU A 247 7.88 10.33 5.52
C LEU A 247 8.87 9.46 4.74
N SER A 248 9.80 10.07 4.00
CA SER A 248 10.78 9.33 3.19
C SER A 248 11.61 8.28 3.94
N PRO A 249 11.94 8.41 5.25
CA PRO A 249 12.72 7.39 5.96
C PRO A 249 11.99 6.06 6.17
N TYR A 250 10.66 6.03 6.01
CA TYR A 250 9.84 4.88 6.38
C TYR A 250 9.52 3.96 5.20
N ALA A 251 9.61 4.48 3.96
CA ALA A 251 9.40 3.68 2.76
C ALA A 251 10.66 2.87 2.38
N ARG A 252 10.46 1.59 2.04
CA ARG A 252 11.49 0.68 1.56
C ARG A 252 10.88 -0.50 0.81
N PRO A 253 11.65 -1.29 0.06
CA PRO A 253 11.13 -2.47 -0.63
C PRO A 253 10.32 -3.40 0.27
N GLY A 254 9.06 -3.66 -0.13
CA GLY A 254 8.09 -4.45 0.63
C GLY A 254 7.23 -3.65 1.61
N HIS A 255 7.52 -2.34 1.81
CA HIS A 255 6.91 -1.51 2.85
C HIS A 255 6.80 -0.06 2.37
N TRP A 256 5.57 0.42 2.06
CA TRP A 256 5.35 1.68 1.37
C TRP A 256 4.43 2.63 2.11
N ASN A 257 4.80 3.91 2.12
CA ASN A 257 3.86 4.98 2.43
C ASN A 257 2.83 5.08 1.30
N ASP A 258 1.57 5.10 1.66
CA ASP A 258 0.45 5.19 0.73
C ASP A 258 -0.25 6.55 0.89
N PRO A 259 -0.04 7.49 -0.05
CA PRO A 259 -0.71 8.79 -0.05
C PRO A 259 -2.13 8.72 -0.63
N ASP A 260 -2.68 7.54 -0.82
CA ASP A 260 -3.93 7.21 -1.49
C ASP A 260 -3.83 7.10 -3.02
N MET A 261 -4.95 6.80 -3.66
CA MET A 261 -5.08 6.46 -5.06
C MET A 261 -4.75 7.62 -5.99
N LEU A 262 -4.64 7.30 -7.28
CA LEU A 262 -4.51 8.28 -8.37
C LEU A 262 -5.89 8.76 -8.81
N GLU A 263 -6.08 10.07 -8.85
CA GLU A 263 -7.27 10.73 -9.38
C GLU A 263 -7.20 11.03 -10.88
N VAL A 264 -6.13 10.59 -11.55
CA VAL A 264 -5.84 10.90 -12.95
C VAL A 264 -6.99 10.49 -13.86
N GLY A 265 -7.65 11.48 -14.49
CA GLY A 265 -8.76 11.29 -15.43
C GLY A 265 -10.16 11.28 -14.81
N ASN A 266 -10.31 11.65 -13.54
CA ASN A 266 -11.64 11.77 -12.89
C ASN A 266 -12.38 13.08 -13.25
N GLY A 267 -11.66 14.11 -13.75
CA GLY A 267 -12.25 15.31 -14.37
C GLY A 267 -12.29 16.55 -13.48
N GLY A 268 -11.79 16.49 -12.24
CA GLY A 268 -11.73 17.64 -11.32
C GLY A 268 -10.46 18.48 -11.44
N MET A 269 -9.44 17.97 -12.14
CA MET A 269 -8.17 18.67 -12.37
C MET A 269 -7.85 18.79 -13.86
N THR A 270 -6.95 19.69 -14.20
CA THR A 270 -6.41 19.85 -15.57
C THR A 270 -5.45 18.70 -15.92
N THR A 271 -5.19 18.51 -17.20
CA THR A 271 -4.21 17.51 -17.67
C THR A 271 -2.80 17.77 -17.09
N GLU A 272 -2.42 19.04 -16.90
CA GLU A 272 -1.12 19.39 -16.31
C GLU A 272 -1.07 19.02 -14.81
N GLU A 273 -2.14 19.28 -14.06
CA GLU A 273 -2.25 18.88 -12.66
C GLU A 273 -2.25 17.35 -12.51
N TYR A 274 -2.92 16.61 -13.40
CA TYR A 274 -2.86 15.14 -13.43
C TYR A 274 -1.45 14.61 -13.72
N ARG A 275 -0.72 15.29 -14.64
CA ARG A 275 0.68 14.96 -14.91
C ARG A 275 1.56 15.22 -13.68
N SER A 276 1.33 16.32 -12.98
CA SER A 276 2.03 16.67 -11.74
C SER A 276 1.72 15.67 -10.63
N HIS A 277 0.44 15.31 -10.46
CA HIS A 277 0.00 14.28 -9.51
C HIS A 277 0.70 12.94 -9.74
N PHE A 278 0.67 12.43 -10.98
CA PHE A 278 1.32 11.16 -11.33
C PHE A 278 2.84 11.20 -11.12
N SER A 279 3.49 12.31 -11.50
CA SER A 279 4.93 12.52 -11.29
C SER A 279 5.31 12.49 -9.82
N LEU A 280 4.52 13.16 -8.97
CA LEU A 280 4.77 13.22 -7.53
C LEU A 280 4.55 11.85 -6.87
N TRP A 281 3.51 11.09 -7.23
CA TRP A 281 3.31 9.72 -6.74
C TRP A 281 4.50 8.83 -7.12
N ALA A 282 4.97 8.91 -8.36
CA ALA A 282 6.16 8.18 -8.79
C ALA A 282 7.42 8.59 -8.00
N MET A 283 7.60 9.87 -7.71
CA MET A 283 8.70 10.34 -6.86
C MET A 283 8.58 9.84 -5.43
N LEU A 284 7.36 9.75 -4.91
CA LEU A 284 7.09 9.26 -3.54
C LEU A 284 7.26 7.75 -3.39
N ALA A 285 7.54 6.99 -4.46
CA ALA A 285 7.48 5.53 -4.46
C ALA A 285 6.14 5.04 -3.87
N ALA A 286 5.07 5.70 -4.26
CA ALA A 286 3.73 5.44 -3.78
C ALA A 286 3.06 4.32 -4.59
N PRO A 287 2.14 3.56 -4.01
CA PRO A 287 1.31 2.67 -4.80
C PRO A 287 0.62 3.42 -5.94
N LEU A 288 0.81 2.99 -7.19
CA LEU A 288 0.16 3.56 -8.36
C LEU A 288 -1.17 2.85 -8.60
N ILE A 289 -2.17 3.15 -7.78
CA ILE A 289 -3.51 2.58 -7.86
C ILE A 289 -4.45 3.58 -8.53
N ALA A 290 -4.81 3.34 -9.80
CA ALA A 290 -5.73 4.19 -10.55
C ALA A 290 -7.15 4.11 -9.98
N GLY A 291 -7.85 5.25 -9.90
CA GLY A 291 -9.21 5.35 -9.36
C GLY A 291 -10.25 5.83 -10.39
N ASN A 292 -9.91 5.85 -11.68
CA ASN A 292 -10.76 6.37 -12.75
C ASN A 292 -11.53 5.27 -13.50
N ASP A 293 -12.41 5.67 -14.41
CA ASP A 293 -13.06 4.75 -15.37
C ASP A 293 -12.09 4.40 -16.50
N ILE A 294 -11.31 3.32 -16.30
CA ILE A 294 -10.31 2.86 -17.27
C ILE A 294 -10.94 2.52 -18.63
N ALA A 295 -12.15 1.96 -18.62
CA ALA A 295 -12.80 1.50 -19.84
C ALA A 295 -13.21 2.66 -20.79
N ASN A 296 -13.38 3.86 -20.23
CA ASN A 296 -13.80 5.06 -20.96
C ASN A 296 -12.77 6.20 -20.87
N MET A 297 -11.53 5.93 -20.42
CA MET A 297 -10.50 6.98 -20.31
C MET A 297 -10.08 7.51 -21.68
N ASP A 298 -9.81 8.80 -21.74
CA ASP A 298 -9.29 9.46 -22.94
C ASP A 298 -7.81 9.16 -23.22
N ALA A 299 -7.34 9.63 -24.36
CA ALA A 299 -5.96 9.39 -24.78
C ALA A 299 -4.91 10.10 -23.89
N ALA A 300 -5.25 11.27 -23.34
CA ALA A 300 -4.37 12.02 -22.45
C ALA A 300 -4.21 11.31 -21.10
N THR A 301 -5.30 10.88 -20.51
CA THR A 301 -5.32 10.07 -19.28
C THR A 301 -4.50 8.78 -19.46
N ARG A 302 -4.74 8.06 -20.56
CA ARG A 302 -3.98 6.84 -20.87
C ARG A 302 -2.49 7.12 -21.02
N ALA A 303 -2.12 8.18 -21.72
CA ALA A 303 -0.72 8.55 -21.91
C ALA A 303 -0.01 8.89 -20.59
N ILE A 304 -0.71 9.50 -19.64
CA ILE A 304 -0.18 9.75 -18.29
C ILE A 304 0.01 8.42 -17.55
N LEU A 305 -1.05 7.62 -17.42
CA LEU A 305 -1.04 6.39 -16.62
C LEU A 305 -0.08 5.32 -17.18
N THR A 306 0.26 5.37 -18.48
CA THR A 306 1.15 4.37 -19.11
C THR A 306 2.53 4.92 -19.48
N ASN A 307 2.95 6.07 -18.96
CA ASN A 307 4.29 6.60 -19.20
C ASN A 307 5.36 5.74 -18.53
N LYS A 308 5.99 4.88 -19.31
CA LYS A 308 6.99 3.91 -18.82
C LYS A 308 8.21 4.57 -18.17
N ALA A 309 8.62 5.77 -18.63
CA ALA A 309 9.78 6.45 -18.07
C ALA A 309 9.49 6.98 -16.64
N VAL A 310 8.30 7.50 -16.42
CA VAL A 310 7.84 7.94 -15.08
C VAL A 310 7.59 6.73 -14.17
N ILE A 311 6.93 5.67 -14.69
CA ILE A 311 6.71 4.41 -13.95
C ILE A 311 8.05 3.78 -13.53
N ALA A 312 9.08 3.81 -14.38
CA ALA A 312 10.40 3.28 -14.03
C ALA A 312 11.03 3.98 -12.81
N VAL A 313 10.74 5.27 -12.61
CA VAL A 313 11.16 5.97 -11.38
C VAL A 313 10.44 5.43 -10.17
N ASP A 314 9.12 5.22 -10.25
CA ASP A 314 8.34 4.64 -9.17
C ASP A 314 8.83 3.24 -8.80
N GLN A 315 9.02 2.40 -9.82
CA GLN A 315 9.38 1.00 -9.70
C GLN A 315 10.90 0.74 -9.54
N ASP A 316 11.68 1.80 -9.32
CA ASP A 316 13.13 1.66 -9.11
C ASP A 316 13.42 0.74 -7.90
N PRO A 317 14.24 -0.32 -8.06
CA PRO A 317 14.43 -1.37 -7.04
C PRO A 317 15.13 -0.88 -5.77
N LEU A 318 15.82 0.28 -5.80
CA LEU A 318 16.36 0.90 -4.59
C LEU A 318 15.24 1.28 -3.60
N GLY A 319 14.01 1.50 -4.10
CA GLY A 319 12.80 1.70 -3.30
C GLY A 319 12.86 2.88 -2.33
N ARG A 320 13.48 3.99 -2.74
CA ARG A 320 13.61 5.19 -1.90
C ARG A 320 12.57 6.23 -2.26
N GLN A 321 11.80 6.70 -1.30
CA GLN A 321 10.89 7.84 -1.46
C GLN A 321 11.69 9.14 -1.62
N ALA A 322 11.22 10.06 -2.48
CA ALA A 322 11.82 11.38 -2.65
C ALA A 322 11.74 12.25 -1.40
N ARG A 323 12.70 13.13 -1.28
CA ARG A 323 12.72 14.24 -0.31
C ARG A 323 12.47 15.55 -1.04
N ARG A 324 11.79 16.49 -0.39
CA ARG A 324 11.74 17.88 -0.84
C ARG A 324 13.06 18.55 -0.46
N VAL A 325 13.93 18.77 -1.46
CA VAL A 325 15.28 19.29 -1.25
C VAL A 325 15.36 20.81 -1.31
N SER A 326 14.33 21.45 -1.86
CA SER A 326 14.17 22.92 -1.87
C SER A 326 12.70 23.34 -1.92
N LYS A 327 12.38 24.42 -1.24
CA LYS A 327 11.09 25.13 -1.36
C LYS A 327 11.32 26.63 -1.26
N GLN A 328 10.89 27.37 -2.27
CA GLN A 328 10.95 28.84 -2.34
C GLN A 328 9.59 29.36 -2.81
N GLY A 329 8.75 29.76 -1.86
CA GLY A 329 7.36 30.06 -2.15
C GLY A 329 6.64 28.85 -2.73
N ASP A 330 6.10 29.01 -3.95
CA ASP A 330 5.36 27.95 -4.67
C ASP A 330 6.28 27.05 -5.52
N LEU A 331 7.60 27.31 -5.53
CA LEU A 331 8.55 26.54 -6.30
C LEU A 331 9.26 25.53 -5.43
N GLU A 332 9.18 24.24 -5.81
CA GLU A 332 9.75 23.15 -5.05
C GLU A 332 10.67 22.29 -5.93
N VAL A 333 11.69 21.72 -5.31
CA VAL A 333 12.53 20.67 -5.90
C VAL A 333 12.42 19.42 -5.06
N TRP A 334 12.03 18.33 -5.70
CA TRP A 334 11.99 17.00 -5.10
C TRP A 334 13.03 16.10 -5.75
N ALA A 335 13.70 15.28 -4.97
CA ALA A 335 14.73 14.38 -5.46
C ALA A 335 14.72 13.04 -4.73
N ARG A 336 15.00 11.96 -5.48
CA ARG A 336 15.23 10.63 -4.94
C ARG A 336 16.44 9.98 -5.61
N PRO A 337 17.26 9.19 -4.86
CA PRO A 337 18.28 8.36 -5.48
C PRO A 337 17.62 7.22 -6.25
N LEU A 338 18.26 6.81 -7.34
CA LEU A 338 17.91 5.64 -8.13
C LEU A 338 19.03 4.60 -8.04
N GLU A 339 18.69 3.35 -8.35
CA GLU A 339 19.68 2.31 -8.53
C GLU A 339 20.70 2.73 -9.59
N GLY A 340 21.98 2.33 -9.42
CA GLY A 340 23.06 2.73 -10.33
C GLY A 340 23.62 4.14 -10.09
N GLY A 341 23.14 4.86 -9.07
CA GLY A 341 23.71 6.16 -8.64
C GLY A 341 23.08 7.39 -9.28
N GLY A 342 22.13 7.23 -10.20
CA GLY A 342 21.32 8.31 -10.77
C GLY A 342 20.41 8.98 -9.73
N ARG A 343 19.78 10.08 -10.13
CA ARG A 343 18.72 10.76 -9.36
C ARG A 343 17.51 11.00 -10.24
N ALA A 344 16.31 10.74 -9.72
CA ALA A 344 15.11 11.35 -10.25
C ALA A 344 14.88 12.68 -9.56
N VAL A 345 14.46 13.69 -10.33
CA VAL A 345 14.23 15.07 -9.88
C VAL A 345 12.89 15.55 -10.44
N VAL A 346 12.09 16.18 -9.60
CA VAL A 346 10.92 16.96 -10.01
C VAL A 346 11.13 18.41 -9.63
N LEU A 347 10.99 19.29 -10.64
CA LEU A 347 10.88 20.74 -10.49
C LEU A 347 9.39 21.05 -10.51
N LEU A 348 8.79 21.36 -9.36
CA LEU A 348 7.35 21.59 -9.19
C LEU A 348 7.06 23.07 -9.07
N ASN A 349 6.14 23.56 -9.87
CA ASN A 349 5.56 24.89 -9.75
C ASN A 349 4.11 24.77 -9.22
N ARG A 350 3.88 25.14 -7.98
CA ARG A 350 2.53 25.19 -7.37
C ARG A 350 1.79 26.49 -7.67
N GLY A 351 2.50 27.48 -8.24
CA GLY A 351 1.94 28.79 -8.57
C GLY A 351 1.09 28.77 -9.84
N THR A 352 0.34 29.85 -10.05
CA THR A 352 -0.65 30.00 -11.14
C THR A 352 -0.08 30.58 -12.43
N VAL A 353 1.23 30.83 -12.48
CA VAL A 353 1.94 31.31 -13.66
C VAL A 353 3.19 30.48 -13.90
N PRO A 354 3.66 30.36 -15.17
CA PRO A 354 4.91 29.65 -15.45
C PRO A 354 6.10 30.30 -14.72
N ALA A 355 7.03 29.45 -14.24
CA ALA A 355 8.19 29.91 -13.49
C ALA A 355 9.43 29.07 -13.78
N GLU A 356 10.61 29.70 -13.73
CA GLU A 356 11.91 29.04 -13.81
C GLU A 356 12.29 28.43 -12.47
N ILE A 357 12.65 27.15 -12.49
CA ILE A 357 13.07 26.41 -11.29
C ILE A 357 14.46 25.83 -11.54
N ARG A 358 15.34 25.99 -10.57
CA ARG A 358 16.71 25.50 -10.63
C ARG A 358 16.95 24.40 -9.58
N VAL A 359 17.70 23.40 -9.97
CA VAL A 359 18.32 22.41 -9.08
C VAL A 359 19.83 22.49 -9.20
N ASP A 360 20.52 22.65 -8.07
CA ASP A 360 21.97 22.56 -7.97
C ASP A 360 22.37 21.12 -7.60
N TRP A 361 23.49 20.62 -8.15
CA TRP A 361 23.93 19.22 -7.91
C TRP A 361 24.21 18.92 -6.44
N LYS A 362 24.58 19.93 -5.64
CA LYS A 362 24.71 19.79 -4.18
C LYS A 362 23.42 19.38 -3.49
N GLN A 363 22.26 19.79 -3.99
CA GLN A 363 20.93 19.40 -3.46
C GLN A 363 20.62 17.92 -3.75
N LEU A 364 21.33 17.33 -4.72
CA LEU A 364 21.22 15.93 -5.14
C LEU A 364 22.28 15.03 -4.48
N ASP A 365 23.03 15.54 -3.51
CA ASP A 365 24.18 14.88 -2.91
C ASP A 365 25.28 14.55 -3.93
N TYR A 366 25.45 15.41 -4.97
CA TYR A 366 26.51 15.32 -5.96
C TYR A 366 27.59 16.40 -5.75
N PRO A 367 28.84 16.14 -6.19
CA PRO A 367 29.87 17.18 -6.23
C PRO A 367 29.42 18.41 -7.05
N ALA A 368 29.70 19.62 -6.55
CA ALA A 368 29.26 20.85 -7.17
C ALA A 368 29.73 21.05 -8.63
N GLY A 369 30.90 20.52 -8.98
CA GLY A 369 31.47 20.59 -10.33
C GLY A 369 31.15 19.41 -11.23
N LEU A 370 30.38 18.45 -10.75
CA LEU A 370 30.03 17.26 -11.54
C LEU A 370 29.36 17.65 -12.84
N LYS A 371 29.72 17.00 -13.95
CA LYS A 371 29.05 17.06 -15.22
C LYS A 371 28.14 15.85 -15.34
N ALA A 372 26.82 16.04 -15.26
CA ALA A 372 25.82 14.98 -15.28
C ALA A 372 24.93 15.09 -16.52
N LYS A 373 24.51 13.96 -17.06
CA LYS A 373 23.51 13.86 -18.14
C LYS A 373 22.12 14.10 -17.57
N VAL A 374 21.32 14.86 -18.29
CA VAL A 374 19.93 15.17 -17.92
C VAL A 374 19.00 14.68 -19.00
N ARG A 375 17.93 14.01 -18.60
CA ARG A 375 16.87 13.56 -19.50
C ARG A 375 15.50 13.99 -18.97
N ASP A 376 14.66 14.53 -19.85
CA ASP A 376 13.25 14.83 -19.57
C ASP A 376 12.42 13.56 -19.80
N LEU A 377 11.68 13.12 -18.76
CA LEU A 377 10.93 11.87 -18.79
C LEU A 377 9.57 12.03 -19.51
N TRP A 378 8.97 13.21 -19.45
CA TRP A 378 7.71 13.46 -20.15
C TRP A 378 7.91 13.70 -21.64
N ALA A 379 8.91 14.47 -22.00
CA ALA A 379 9.26 14.69 -23.39
C ALA A 379 10.03 13.51 -24.02
N GLY A 380 10.54 12.58 -23.20
CA GLY A 380 11.38 11.46 -23.65
C GLY A 380 12.70 11.93 -24.29
N LYS A 381 13.20 13.12 -23.90
CA LYS A 381 14.30 13.83 -24.57
C LYS A 381 15.55 13.88 -23.72
N ASP A 382 16.70 13.56 -24.32
CA ASP A 382 17.99 13.81 -23.73
C ASP A 382 18.35 15.30 -23.89
N LEU A 383 18.65 15.93 -22.76
CA LEU A 383 18.92 17.36 -22.67
C LEU A 383 20.43 17.67 -22.65
N GLY A 384 21.26 16.64 -22.76
CA GLY A 384 22.71 16.74 -22.75
C GLY A 384 23.31 16.73 -21.33
N ALA A 385 24.59 17.10 -21.24
CA ALA A 385 25.33 17.09 -19.99
C ALA A 385 25.53 18.50 -19.45
N HIS A 386 25.16 18.71 -18.19
CA HIS A 386 25.19 19.99 -17.49
C HIS A 386 26.16 19.92 -16.31
N ALA A 387 26.91 21.01 -16.08
CA ALA A 387 27.85 21.10 -14.96
C ALA A 387 27.23 21.88 -13.80
N GLY A 388 27.23 21.28 -12.62
CA GLY A 388 26.88 21.91 -11.36
C GLY A 388 25.39 22.17 -11.11
N ARG A 389 24.56 22.29 -12.16
CA ARG A 389 23.12 22.61 -12.03
C ARG A 389 22.36 22.39 -13.32
N TYR A 390 21.04 22.37 -13.18
CA TYR A 390 20.07 22.46 -14.27
C TYR A 390 18.93 23.42 -13.91
N GLN A 391 18.31 24.04 -14.89
CA GLN A 391 17.10 24.86 -14.71
C GLN A 391 16.15 24.66 -15.88
N ALA A 392 14.85 24.77 -15.61
CA ALA A 392 13.81 24.71 -16.63
C ALA A 392 12.59 25.51 -16.18
N SER A 393 11.78 25.91 -17.16
CA SER A 393 10.48 26.52 -16.93
C SER A 393 9.43 25.44 -16.70
N ALA A 394 8.71 25.51 -15.58
CA ALA A 394 7.54 24.71 -15.30
C ALA A 394 6.27 25.54 -15.47
N ALA A 395 5.25 24.98 -16.12
CA ALA A 395 3.94 25.61 -16.29
C ALA A 395 3.26 25.86 -14.93
N ALA A 396 2.18 26.64 -14.92
CA ALA A 396 1.32 26.78 -13.75
C ALA A 396 0.83 25.37 -13.32
N HIS A 397 0.91 25.05 -12.02
CA HIS A 397 0.61 23.74 -11.41
C HIS A 397 1.34 22.56 -12.08
N GLY A 398 2.43 22.86 -12.78
CA GLY A 398 3.15 21.91 -13.62
C GLY A 398 4.44 21.38 -12.99
N VAL A 399 4.97 20.35 -13.61
CA VAL A 399 6.25 19.71 -13.26
C VAL A 399 7.17 19.60 -14.47
N VAL A 400 8.48 19.68 -14.22
CA VAL A 400 9.50 19.10 -15.10
C VAL A 400 10.11 17.91 -14.36
N MET A 401 9.97 16.71 -14.90
CA MET A 401 10.47 15.48 -14.30
C MET A 401 11.67 14.95 -15.07
N LEU A 402 12.77 14.78 -14.36
CA LEU A 402 14.08 14.50 -14.94
C LEU A 402 14.71 13.27 -14.32
N THR A 403 15.60 12.60 -15.09
CA THR A 403 16.73 11.85 -14.52
C THR A 403 18.02 12.64 -14.69
N VAL A 404 18.88 12.55 -13.69
CA VAL A 404 20.21 13.15 -13.64
C VAL A 404 21.22 12.05 -13.35
N GLU A 405 22.10 11.78 -14.31
CA GLU A 405 23.08 10.69 -14.25
C GLU A 405 24.51 11.25 -14.28
N PRO A 406 25.40 10.86 -13.34
CA PRO A 406 26.76 11.31 -13.31
C PRO A 406 27.62 10.86 -14.50
#